data_9acdfba06583de2f32192eb1021f9bb2
#
_entry.id   9acdfba06583de2f32192eb1021f9bb2
#
_cell.length_a   1.000
_cell.length_b   1.000
_cell.length_c   1.000
_cell.angle_alpha   90.00
_cell.angle_beta   90.00
_cell.angle_gamma   90.00
#
_symmetry.space_group_name_H-M   'P 1'
#
loop_
_entity.id
_entity.type
_entity.pdbx_description
1 polymer ?
#
loop_
_entity_poly.entity_id
_entity_poly.type
_entity_poly.pdbx_seq_one_letter_code
_entity_poly.pdbx_strand_id
1 'polypeptide(L)'
;MQEGCVPWPEPTARAYREQGYWNADVLGTWPRTPGQDSAAALVTSAGTLTHAELDRAADRMAAGLLRAGLAAGDRIVVHLPNEAELIVLSLACFRTGVLPVYALPAHRSAEITHLVATAEAVAYVCPDQVLGCDFRLVAREVLDRTDSLRHVLVAGEPGPYTALSSLDADPVGLPAPDPEDVALFLLSGGTSGPPKLIPRTHADYAYQLRESARLCAVGEDDVYLAALPAQHNFALACPGVLGTLRAGGTAVLAPAPTADVCFPLIERAGVTVTSLVPPLVPLWLDAAEWTEHDLSSLRVLQVGGARLDPETARQVTKSLGGTLQQVYGMAEGLLNYTRLDDPEDVIVHTQGRPLSPADEVRVVREDGSDAEPGETGELLTRGPYTLRGYYRAPERNATRFTEDGHYRSGDLVRRTAQGDFQVVGRINDVVNRGGEKVPTQEVEEHLLAAVPVVAAAVIGLPDPHMGERTCACVVPRDPARPPTLRDVQAALRGRGVAAYKVPDRLVVLERLPLTGVGKVDKRALRAQLDA
;
A
#
# COMPACT_ATOMS: atom_id res chain seq x y z
N MET A 1 24.21 8.15 -3.30
CA MET A 1 23.12 7.53 -2.51
C MET A 1 23.03 8.20 -1.13
N GLN A 2 21.81 8.38 -0.58
CA GLN A 2 21.54 9.03 0.71
C GLN A 2 22.22 8.31 1.87
N GLU A 3 22.88 9.07 2.77
CA GLU A 3 23.48 8.53 4.01
C GLU A 3 22.40 7.83 4.87
N GLY A 4 22.72 6.65 5.41
CA GLY A 4 21.79 5.82 6.16
C GLY A 4 21.00 4.80 5.33
N CYS A 5 21.11 4.86 4.00
CA CYS A 5 20.58 3.85 3.09
C CYS A 5 21.64 2.78 2.79
N VAL A 6 21.19 1.56 2.52
CA VAL A 6 22.05 0.46 2.09
C VAL A 6 22.16 0.48 0.57
N PRO A 7 23.38 0.66 -0.02
CA PRO A 7 23.55 0.70 -1.46
C PRO A 7 23.37 -0.68 -2.11
N TRP A 8 23.02 -0.67 -3.38
CA TRP A 8 23.07 -1.87 -4.19
C TRP A 8 24.54 -2.28 -4.43
N PRO A 9 24.85 -3.59 -4.39
CA PRO A 9 26.15 -4.07 -4.83
C PRO A 9 26.38 -3.69 -6.30
N GLU A 10 27.53 -3.08 -6.63
CA GLU A 10 27.82 -2.61 -8.00
C GLU A 10 27.68 -3.70 -9.09
N PRO A 11 28.07 -4.96 -8.87
CA PRO A 11 27.83 -6.01 -9.86
C PRO A 11 26.34 -6.22 -10.16
N THR A 12 25.47 -6.13 -9.14
CA THR A 12 24.03 -6.29 -9.28
C THR A 12 23.41 -5.08 -9.99
N ALA A 13 23.78 -3.86 -9.57
CA ALA A 13 23.31 -2.63 -10.20
C ALA A 13 23.68 -2.59 -11.68
N ARG A 14 24.93 -2.95 -12.01
CA ARG A 14 25.39 -3.05 -13.40
C ARG A 14 24.59 -4.06 -14.21
N ALA A 15 24.33 -5.26 -13.66
CA ALA A 15 23.53 -6.27 -14.34
C ALA A 15 22.11 -5.77 -14.62
N TYR A 16 21.48 -5.04 -13.69
CA TYR A 16 20.14 -4.47 -13.91
C TYR A 16 20.14 -3.38 -14.99
N ARG A 17 21.19 -2.57 -15.09
CA ARG A 17 21.37 -1.60 -16.19
C ARG A 17 21.57 -2.28 -17.54
N GLU A 18 22.49 -3.26 -17.62
CA GLU A 18 22.80 -4.00 -18.84
C GLU A 18 21.60 -4.78 -19.38
N GLN A 19 20.74 -5.28 -18.49
CA GLN A 19 19.52 -6.00 -18.85
C GLN A 19 18.32 -5.06 -19.11
N GLY A 20 18.49 -3.74 -18.96
CA GLY A 20 17.45 -2.74 -19.21
C GLY A 20 16.34 -2.67 -18.16
N TYR A 21 16.51 -3.31 -17.00
CA TYR A 21 15.59 -3.12 -15.88
C TYR A 21 15.69 -1.69 -15.36
N TRP A 22 16.88 -1.20 -15.13
CA TRP A 22 17.17 0.18 -14.81
C TRP A 22 17.64 0.93 -16.04
N ASN A 23 17.04 2.07 -16.28
CA ASN A 23 17.39 2.99 -17.35
C ASN A 23 17.62 4.39 -16.77
N ALA A 24 17.78 5.39 -17.61
CA ALA A 24 17.98 6.78 -17.20
C ALA A 24 16.68 7.49 -16.76
N ASP A 25 15.59 6.77 -16.54
CA ASP A 25 14.31 7.36 -16.12
C ASP A 25 14.44 7.96 -14.72
N VAL A 26 14.09 9.23 -14.61
CA VAL A 26 13.95 9.94 -13.33
C VAL A 26 12.47 10.19 -13.07
N LEU A 27 12.02 9.92 -11.85
CA LEU A 27 10.64 10.18 -11.47
C LEU A 27 10.32 11.67 -11.61
N GLY A 28 9.10 11.96 -12.02
CA GLY A 28 8.62 13.34 -12.19
C GLY A 28 8.93 13.97 -13.54
N THR A 29 9.72 13.31 -14.39
CA THR A 29 9.99 13.71 -15.77
C THR A 29 9.78 12.52 -16.69
N TRP A 30 8.67 12.50 -17.41
CA TRP A 30 8.32 11.38 -18.29
C TRP A 30 8.23 11.82 -19.74
N PRO A 31 8.68 10.98 -20.69
CA PRO A 31 8.49 11.27 -22.10
C PRO A 31 7.00 11.34 -22.42
N ARG A 32 6.62 12.35 -23.20
CA ARG A 32 5.25 12.54 -23.66
C ARG A 32 5.16 12.32 -25.16
N THR A 33 4.01 11.80 -25.60
CA THR A 33 3.68 11.72 -27.02
C THR A 33 3.05 13.04 -27.50
N PRO A 34 3.16 13.36 -28.79
CA PRO A 34 2.48 14.54 -29.35
C PRO A 34 0.96 14.50 -29.05
N GLY A 35 0.43 15.59 -28.52
CA GLY A 35 -1.00 15.72 -28.17
C GLY A 35 -1.33 15.47 -26.71
N GLN A 36 -0.50 14.77 -25.96
CA GLN A 36 -0.72 14.50 -24.52
C GLN A 36 -0.77 15.78 -23.67
N ASP A 37 -0.08 16.84 -24.05
CA ASP A 37 0.00 18.08 -23.27
C ASP A 37 -1.37 18.66 -22.90
N SER A 38 -2.36 18.55 -23.80
CA SER A 38 -3.72 19.03 -23.57
C SER A 38 -4.69 18.01 -22.98
N ALA A 39 -4.28 16.74 -22.87
CA ALA A 39 -5.09 15.70 -22.25
C ALA A 39 -5.15 15.89 -20.73
N ALA A 40 -6.26 15.45 -20.12
CA ALA A 40 -6.39 15.42 -18.68
C ALA A 40 -5.34 14.51 -18.06
N ALA A 41 -4.63 15.00 -17.04
CA ALA A 41 -3.67 14.24 -16.26
C ALA A 41 -4.22 13.92 -14.86
N LEU A 42 -4.75 14.94 -14.20
CA LEU A 42 -5.17 14.83 -12.80
C LEU A 42 -6.54 15.44 -12.59
N VAL A 43 -7.47 14.67 -12.03
CA VAL A 43 -8.82 15.11 -11.69
C VAL A 43 -8.99 15.00 -10.17
N THR A 44 -9.40 16.12 -9.55
CA THR A 44 -9.65 16.22 -8.11
C THR A 44 -10.97 16.93 -7.83
N SER A 45 -11.30 17.11 -6.57
CA SER A 45 -12.44 17.93 -6.14
C SER A 45 -12.31 19.40 -6.57
N ALA A 46 -11.07 19.90 -6.67
CA ALA A 46 -10.77 21.30 -7.07
C ALA A 46 -10.81 21.54 -8.58
N GLY A 47 -10.80 20.49 -9.40
CA GLY A 47 -10.83 20.59 -10.85
C GLY A 47 -9.93 19.60 -11.57
N THR A 48 -9.66 19.90 -12.84
CA THR A 48 -8.82 19.08 -13.71
C THR A 48 -7.57 19.85 -14.12
N LEU A 49 -6.41 19.17 -14.03
CA LEU A 49 -5.15 19.63 -14.62
C LEU A 49 -4.83 18.78 -15.85
N THR A 50 -4.47 19.41 -16.94
CA THR A 50 -3.85 18.73 -18.09
C THR A 50 -2.42 18.31 -17.77
N HIS A 51 -1.83 17.42 -18.58
CA HIS A 51 -0.43 17.03 -18.41
C HIS A 51 0.52 18.24 -18.44
N ALA A 52 0.29 19.22 -19.33
CA ALA A 52 1.10 20.43 -19.37
C ALA A 52 0.90 21.35 -18.15
N GLU A 53 -0.32 21.42 -17.60
CA GLU A 53 -0.58 22.20 -16.39
C GLU A 53 0.02 21.57 -15.16
N LEU A 54 -0.11 20.24 -15.01
CA LEU A 54 0.51 19.47 -13.94
C LEU A 54 2.03 19.64 -13.95
N ASP A 55 2.64 19.57 -15.13
CA ASP A 55 4.07 19.74 -15.33
C ASP A 55 4.57 21.14 -14.93
N ARG A 56 3.86 22.17 -15.41
CA ARG A 56 4.16 23.57 -15.01
C ARG A 56 3.97 23.80 -13.51
N ALA A 57 2.91 23.23 -12.91
CA ALA A 57 2.70 23.34 -11.47
C ALA A 57 3.83 22.68 -10.67
N ALA A 58 4.30 21.51 -11.12
CA ALA A 58 5.43 20.83 -10.51
C ALA A 58 6.75 21.61 -10.64
N ASP A 59 7.02 22.23 -11.80
CA ASP A 59 8.22 23.06 -11.99
C ASP A 59 8.18 24.32 -11.11
N ARG A 60 7.03 24.98 -11.01
CA ARG A 60 6.85 26.14 -10.14
C ARG A 60 7.00 25.80 -8.66
N MET A 61 6.44 24.67 -8.23
CA MET A 61 6.60 24.14 -6.87
C MET A 61 8.06 23.77 -6.60
N ALA A 62 8.76 23.13 -7.55
CA ALA A 62 10.17 22.80 -7.44
C ALA A 62 11.05 24.04 -7.23
N ALA A 63 10.82 25.09 -8.02
CA ALA A 63 11.49 26.39 -7.86
C ALA A 63 11.19 27.01 -6.48
N GLY A 64 9.93 26.88 -6.01
CA GLY A 64 9.52 27.33 -4.68
C GLY A 64 10.21 26.60 -3.54
N LEU A 65 10.36 25.27 -3.64
CA LEU A 65 11.10 24.46 -2.66
C LEU A 65 12.55 24.93 -2.52
N LEU A 66 13.25 25.12 -3.66
CA LEU A 66 14.64 25.59 -3.67
C LEU A 66 14.74 27.00 -3.10
N ARG A 67 13.80 27.90 -3.45
CA ARG A 67 13.76 29.28 -2.91
C ARG A 67 13.49 29.32 -1.41
N ALA A 68 12.73 28.34 -0.88
CA ALA A 68 12.52 28.19 0.56
C ALA A 68 13.74 27.63 1.30
N GLY A 69 14.82 27.31 0.58
CA GLY A 69 16.08 26.80 1.15
C GLY A 69 16.11 25.27 1.33
N LEU A 70 15.18 24.55 0.72
CA LEU A 70 15.24 23.09 0.65
C LEU A 70 16.20 22.66 -0.46
N ALA A 71 16.97 21.61 -0.22
CA ALA A 71 18.02 21.15 -1.12
C ALA A 71 17.90 19.63 -1.37
N ALA A 72 18.60 19.14 -2.40
CA ALA A 72 18.70 17.72 -2.67
C ALA A 72 19.22 16.97 -1.42
N GLY A 73 18.55 15.85 -1.10
CA GLY A 73 18.82 15.06 0.10
C GLY A 73 18.06 15.51 1.36
N ASP A 74 17.42 16.68 1.37
CA ASP A 74 16.53 17.07 2.46
C ASP A 74 15.27 16.19 2.47
N ARG A 75 14.88 15.68 3.65
CA ARG A 75 13.66 14.88 3.82
C ARG A 75 12.54 15.78 4.28
N ILE A 76 11.36 15.58 3.69
CA ILE A 76 10.13 16.26 4.09
C ILE A 76 9.04 15.23 4.36
N VAL A 77 8.33 15.34 5.47
CA VAL A 77 7.16 14.47 5.74
C VAL A 77 5.95 15.06 5.02
N VAL A 78 5.40 14.29 4.09
CA VAL A 78 4.23 14.67 3.27
C VAL A 78 2.99 13.97 3.80
N HIS A 79 2.09 14.74 4.40
CA HIS A 79 0.87 14.28 5.06
C HIS A 79 -0.36 14.97 4.48
N LEU A 80 -0.51 14.91 3.16
CA LEU A 80 -1.60 15.53 2.42
C LEU A 80 -2.71 14.52 2.09
N PRO A 81 -3.98 14.90 1.96
CA PRO A 81 -5.04 14.03 1.46
C PRO A 81 -4.87 13.77 -0.05
N ASN A 82 -5.81 13.03 -0.65
CA ASN A 82 -5.90 12.79 -2.09
C ASN A 82 -6.34 14.06 -2.83
N GLU A 83 -5.44 15.04 -2.94
CA GLU A 83 -5.65 16.31 -3.62
C GLU A 83 -4.48 16.62 -4.57
N ALA A 84 -4.63 17.63 -5.42
CA ALA A 84 -3.63 17.96 -6.44
C ALA A 84 -2.26 18.29 -5.84
N GLU A 85 -2.24 18.96 -4.69
CA GLU A 85 -1.01 19.35 -3.98
C GLU A 85 -0.12 18.15 -3.63
N LEU A 86 -0.69 16.99 -3.32
CA LEU A 86 0.06 15.77 -3.05
C LEU A 86 0.90 15.36 -4.27
N ILE A 87 0.29 15.38 -5.45
CA ILE A 87 0.96 14.92 -6.68
C ILE A 87 1.91 15.99 -7.20
N VAL A 88 1.50 17.25 -7.22
CA VAL A 88 2.34 18.39 -7.62
C VAL A 88 3.61 18.45 -6.76
N LEU A 89 3.46 18.36 -5.43
CA LEU A 89 4.59 18.35 -4.50
C LEU A 89 5.48 17.13 -4.70
N SER A 90 4.91 15.94 -4.91
CA SER A 90 5.68 14.72 -5.17
C SER A 90 6.56 14.86 -6.41
N LEU A 91 5.99 15.35 -7.52
CA LEU A 91 6.73 15.59 -8.76
C LEU A 91 7.82 16.64 -8.57
N ALA A 92 7.52 17.74 -7.84
CA ALA A 92 8.49 18.76 -7.50
C ALA A 92 9.66 18.21 -6.68
N CYS A 93 9.38 17.36 -5.69
CA CYS A 93 10.40 16.68 -4.89
C CYS A 93 11.31 15.80 -5.75
N PHE A 94 10.72 14.99 -6.62
CA PHE A 94 11.49 14.12 -7.52
C PHE A 94 12.42 14.92 -8.45
N ARG A 95 12.00 16.10 -8.90
CA ARG A 95 12.80 16.97 -9.79
C ARG A 95 13.93 17.68 -9.07
N THR A 96 13.78 17.96 -7.77
CA THR A 96 14.76 18.70 -6.97
C THR A 96 15.71 17.81 -6.18
N GLY A 97 15.41 16.50 -6.08
CA GLY A 97 16.11 15.59 -5.18
C GLY A 97 15.74 15.79 -3.70
N VAL A 98 14.71 16.58 -3.39
CA VAL A 98 14.08 16.60 -2.07
C VAL A 98 13.31 15.30 -1.88
N LEU A 99 13.42 14.68 -0.69
CA LEU A 99 12.96 13.32 -0.46
C LEU A 99 11.64 13.30 0.33
N PRO A 100 10.48 13.04 -0.31
CA PRO A 100 9.23 12.90 0.39
C PRO A 100 9.19 11.62 1.21
N VAL A 101 8.77 11.73 2.46
CA VAL A 101 8.41 10.66 3.38
C VAL A 101 6.89 10.66 3.48
N TYR A 102 6.23 9.69 2.88
CA TYR A 102 4.77 9.70 2.78
C TYR A 102 4.12 9.25 4.08
N ALA A 103 3.36 10.15 4.71
CA ALA A 103 2.53 9.86 5.87
C ALA A 103 1.07 9.62 5.44
N LEU A 104 0.39 8.68 6.10
CA LEU A 104 -1.00 8.37 5.79
C LEU A 104 -1.95 9.39 6.44
N PRO A 105 -3.09 9.74 5.82
CA PRO A 105 -4.06 10.71 6.35
C PRO A 105 -4.56 10.39 7.77
N ALA A 106 -4.55 9.11 8.15
CA ALA A 106 -4.95 8.65 9.48
C ALA A 106 -3.91 8.90 10.58
N HIS A 107 -2.66 9.21 10.25
CA HIS A 107 -1.60 9.46 11.23
C HIS A 107 -1.90 10.71 12.07
N ARG A 108 -1.34 10.74 13.27
CA ARG A 108 -1.47 11.85 14.22
C ARG A 108 -0.10 12.22 14.77
N SER A 109 -0.05 13.05 15.79
CA SER A 109 1.21 13.61 16.30
C SER A 109 2.25 12.56 16.70
N ALA A 110 1.83 11.41 17.22
CA ALA A 110 2.77 10.34 17.62
C ALA A 110 3.52 9.76 16.40
N GLU A 111 2.78 9.37 15.35
CA GLU A 111 3.38 8.83 14.13
C GLU A 111 4.19 9.88 13.40
N ILE A 112 3.66 11.10 13.25
CA ILE A 112 4.37 12.17 12.55
C ILE A 112 5.67 12.55 13.28
N THR A 113 5.65 12.67 14.61
CA THR A 113 6.87 12.91 15.41
C THR A 113 7.91 11.81 15.16
N HIS A 114 7.48 10.55 15.16
CA HIS A 114 8.36 9.43 14.85
C HIS A 114 8.97 9.53 13.45
N LEU A 115 8.15 9.84 12.43
CA LEU A 115 8.62 9.98 11.05
C LEU A 115 9.60 11.13 10.88
N VAL A 116 9.28 12.31 11.47
CA VAL A 116 10.17 13.49 11.44
C VAL A 116 11.50 13.17 12.11
N ALA A 117 11.49 12.57 13.29
CA ALA A 117 12.70 12.21 14.03
C ALA A 117 13.54 11.14 13.29
N THR A 118 12.89 10.07 12.79
CA THR A 118 13.60 8.98 12.09
C THR A 118 14.20 9.43 10.77
N ALA A 119 13.47 10.26 10.01
CA ALA A 119 13.94 10.81 8.75
C ALA A 119 14.90 12.00 8.95
N GLU A 120 14.99 12.59 10.16
CA GLU A 120 15.57 13.92 10.38
C GLU A 120 14.98 14.91 9.37
N ALA A 121 13.66 14.89 9.24
CA ALA A 121 12.98 15.71 8.25
C ALA A 121 13.07 17.19 8.62
N VAL A 122 13.34 18.01 7.61
CA VAL A 122 13.48 19.47 7.77
C VAL A 122 12.17 20.21 7.52
N ALA A 123 11.19 19.55 6.87
CA ALA A 123 9.87 20.11 6.64
C ALA A 123 8.77 19.09 6.93
N TYR A 124 7.64 19.61 7.39
CA TYR A 124 6.36 18.88 7.51
C TYR A 124 5.31 19.60 6.68
N VAL A 125 4.70 18.86 5.75
CA VAL A 125 3.67 19.35 4.84
C VAL A 125 2.36 18.69 5.21
N CYS A 126 1.34 19.48 5.56
CA CYS A 126 0.04 18.97 6.02
C CYS A 126 -1.12 19.82 5.50
N PRO A 127 -2.37 19.33 5.53
CA PRO A 127 -3.54 20.17 5.31
C PRO A 127 -3.81 21.03 6.56
N ASP A 128 -4.69 22.00 6.44
CA ASP A 128 -5.21 22.74 7.59
C ASP A 128 -6.16 21.87 8.42
N GLN A 129 -7.25 21.38 7.81
CA GLN A 129 -8.26 20.56 8.47
C GLN A 129 -8.74 19.43 7.54
N VAL A 130 -8.69 18.19 8.02
CA VAL A 130 -9.21 17.02 7.32
C VAL A 130 -9.77 16.02 8.34
N LEU A 131 -10.92 15.41 8.03
CA LEU A 131 -11.57 14.38 8.87
C LEU A 131 -11.79 14.84 10.34
N GLY A 132 -12.13 16.12 10.52
CA GLY A 132 -12.35 16.71 11.85
C GLY A 132 -11.10 16.96 12.69
N CYS A 133 -9.91 16.82 12.10
CA CYS A 133 -8.63 17.10 12.74
C CYS A 133 -8.04 18.40 12.20
N ASP A 134 -7.61 19.29 13.10
CA ASP A 134 -6.78 20.45 12.77
C ASP A 134 -5.30 20.05 12.81
N PHE A 135 -4.70 19.89 11.61
CA PHE A 135 -3.31 19.44 11.48
C PHE A 135 -2.29 20.51 11.86
N ARG A 136 -2.69 21.77 11.99
CA ARG A 136 -1.83 22.83 12.53
C ARG A 136 -1.52 22.61 14.01
N LEU A 137 -2.45 21.99 14.76
CA LEU A 137 -2.20 21.57 16.15
C LEU A 137 -1.24 20.39 16.19
N VAL A 138 -1.39 19.42 15.27
CA VAL A 138 -0.41 18.33 15.12
C VAL A 138 0.97 18.88 14.81
N ALA A 139 1.08 19.85 13.88
CA ALA A 139 2.34 20.49 13.53
C ALA A 139 3.02 21.15 14.73
N ARG A 140 2.25 21.83 15.59
CA ARG A 140 2.78 22.42 16.82
C ARG A 140 3.36 21.37 17.76
N GLU A 141 2.62 20.27 18.00
CA GLU A 141 3.11 19.20 18.86
C GLU A 141 4.38 18.52 18.31
N VAL A 142 4.48 18.40 16.98
CA VAL A 142 5.67 17.84 16.32
C VAL A 142 6.86 18.79 16.45
N LEU A 143 6.66 20.08 16.23
CA LEU A 143 7.71 21.10 16.42
C LEU A 143 8.26 21.10 17.85
N ASP A 144 7.38 20.97 18.86
CA ASP A 144 7.78 20.96 20.27
C ASP A 144 8.61 19.71 20.65
N ARG A 145 8.62 18.66 19.80
CA ARG A 145 9.24 17.35 20.08
C ARG A 145 10.38 16.98 19.14
N THR A 146 10.68 17.80 18.14
CA THR A 146 11.70 17.48 17.12
C THR A 146 12.60 18.68 16.85
N ASP A 147 13.93 18.45 16.81
CA ASP A 147 14.91 19.50 16.59
C ASP A 147 15.24 19.73 15.10
N SER A 148 14.95 18.75 14.23
CA SER A 148 15.29 18.83 12.80
C SER A 148 14.32 19.68 11.99
N LEU A 149 13.07 19.83 12.45
CA LEU A 149 11.99 20.47 11.71
C LEU A 149 12.16 21.99 11.68
N ARG A 150 12.33 22.54 10.48
CA ARG A 150 12.54 23.99 10.25
C ARG A 150 11.34 24.65 9.58
N HIS A 151 10.57 23.88 8.79
CA HIS A 151 9.46 24.39 7.99
C HIS A 151 8.19 23.59 8.28
N VAL A 152 7.08 24.28 8.46
CA VAL A 152 5.74 23.71 8.40
C VAL A 152 5.01 24.38 7.24
N LEU A 153 4.60 23.57 6.26
CA LEU A 153 3.93 24.01 5.03
C LEU A 153 2.49 23.50 5.08
N VAL A 154 1.53 24.39 4.97
CA VAL A 154 0.11 24.03 5.13
C VAL A 154 -0.63 24.26 3.82
N ALA A 155 -1.29 23.21 3.35
CA ALA A 155 -2.27 23.30 2.29
C ALA A 155 -3.62 23.76 2.88
N GLY A 156 -4.16 24.88 2.38
CA GLY A 156 -5.31 25.58 2.95
C GLY A 156 -4.90 26.78 3.81
N GLU A 157 -5.64 27.05 4.87
CA GLU A 157 -5.42 28.18 5.79
C GLU A 157 -4.21 27.95 6.70
N PRO A 158 -3.07 28.65 6.52
CA PRO A 158 -1.82 28.28 7.15
C PRO A 158 -1.75 28.59 8.66
N GLY A 159 -2.57 29.50 9.16
CA GLY A 159 -2.45 30.01 10.53
C GLY A 159 -1.07 30.65 10.78
N PRO A 160 -0.30 30.20 11.80
CA PRO A 160 1.03 30.76 12.09
C PRO A 160 2.15 30.20 11.19
N TYR A 161 1.83 29.29 10.26
CA TYR A 161 2.80 28.60 9.41
C TYR A 161 2.85 29.18 8.00
N THR A 162 3.65 28.57 7.12
CA THR A 162 3.79 28.98 5.72
C THR A 162 2.72 28.30 4.87
N ALA A 163 2.01 29.06 4.04
CA ALA A 163 1.09 28.47 3.08
C ALA A 163 1.86 27.68 2.01
N LEU A 164 1.45 26.44 1.74
CA LEU A 164 2.06 25.63 0.68
C LEU A 164 1.96 26.33 -0.69
N SER A 165 0.86 27.00 -0.95
CA SER A 165 0.64 27.81 -2.17
C SER A 165 1.63 28.96 -2.35
N SER A 166 2.30 29.44 -1.28
CA SER A 166 3.32 30.47 -1.38
C SER A 166 4.65 29.98 -1.96
N LEU A 167 4.81 28.67 -2.11
CA LEU A 167 5.97 28.07 -2.81
C LEU A 167 5.88 28.14 -4.33
N ASP A 168 4.85 28.78 -4.86
CA ASP A 168 4.72 29.05 -6.28
C ASP A 168 5.76 30.08 -6.74
N ALA A 169 6.70 29.65 -7.61
CA ALA A 169 7.81 30.48 -8.10
C ALA A 169 8.05 30.26 -9.59
N ASP A 170 8.69 31.25 -10.25
CA ASP A 170 9.09 31.07 -11.64
C ASP A 170 10.09 29.92 -11.77
N PRO A 171 9.92 29.04 -12.76
CA PRO A 171 10.79 27.90 -12.98
C PRO A 171 12.26 28.31 -13.14
N VAL A 172 13.14 27.51 -12.56
CA VAL A 172 14.61 27.67 -12.66
C VAL A 172 15.20 26.39 -13.27
N GLY A 173 16.44 26.49 -13.75
CA GLY A 173 17.16 25.28 -14.18
C GLY A 173 17.35 24.35 -12.98
N LEU A 174 16.75 23.16 -13.04
CA LEU A 174 16.87 22.14 -12.01
C LEU A 174 18.04 21.21 -12.32
N PRO A 175 18.85 20.84 -11.29
CA PRO A 175 19.82 19.76 -11.46
C PRO A 175 19.06 18.46 -11.70
N ALA A 176 19.44 17.68 -12.71
CA ALA A 176 18.89 16.35 -12.91
C ALA A 176 19.39 15.41 -11.79
N PRO A 177 18.51 14.78 -11.01
CA PRO A 177 18.92 13.75 -10.06
C PRO A 177 19.54 12.55 -10.78
N ASP A 178 20.43 11.82 -10.09
CA ASP A 178 20.92 10.54 -10.58
C ASP A 178 19.82 9.48 -10.48
N PRO A 179 19.56 8.66 -11.50
CA PRO A 179 18.57 7.60 -11.44
C PRO A 179 18.75 6.61 -10.27
N GLU A 180 19.96 6.43 -9.77
CA GLU A 180 20.27 5.56 -8.64
C GLU A 180 20.21 6.28 -7.28
N ASP A 181 19.93 7.58 -7.26
CA ASP A 181 19.66 8.29 -6.01
C ASP A 181 18.28 7.94 -5.45
N VAL A 182 18.17 8.00 -4.12
CA VAL A 182 16.88 7.84 -3.44
C VAL A 182 15.95 8.96 -3.89
N ALA A 183 14.74 8.58 -4.30
CA ALA A 183 13.71 9.50 -4.75
C ALA A 183 12.63 9.76 -3.70
N LEU A 184 12.34 8.75 -2.87
CA LEU A 184 11.26 8.82 -1.88
C LEU A 184 11.46 7.78 -0.76
N PHE A 185 10.71 7.97 0.32
CA PHE A 185 10.56 6.97 1.37
C PHE A 185 9.10 6.54 1.50
N LEU A 186 8.87 5.24 1.37
CA LEU A 186 7.61 4.60 1.73
C LEU A 186 7.66 4.14 3.20
N LEU A 187 6.48 3.81 3.74
CA LEU A 187 6.38 3.25 5.09
C LEU A 187 6.16 1.75 5.04
N SER A 188 6.86 1.02 5.92
CA SER A 188 6.56 -0.39 6.10
C SER A 188 5.16 -0.55 6.71
N GLY A 189 4.38 -1.49 6.16
CA GLY A 189 3.05 -1.86 6.68
C GLY A 189 3.09 -2.71 7.95
N GLY A 190 4.21 -2.69 8.69
CA GLY A 190 4.49 -3.62 9.78
C GLY A 190 3.54 -3.52 10.96
N THR A 191 2.99 -4.65 11.37
CA THR A 191 2.20 -4.83 12.61
C THR A 191 3.07 -4.84 13.87
N SER A 192 4.40 -4.83 13.74
CA SER A 192 5.36 -4.91 14.85
C SER A 192 6.19 -3.63 15.03
N GLY A 193 5.66 -2.67 15.80
CA GLY A 193 6.36 -1.45 16.18
C GLY A 193 6.11 -0.26 15.24
N PRO A 194 6.83 0.87 15.44
CA PRO A 194 6.69 2.07 14.62
C PRO A 194 7.03 1.81 13.14
N PRO A 195 6.42 2.55 12.20
CA PRO A 195 6.73 2.45 10.77
C PRO A 195 8.22 2.65 10.49
N LYS A 196 8.78 1.85 9.60
CA LYS A 196 10.15 1.98 9.12
C LYS A 196 10.16 2.64 7.76
N LEU A 197 11.22 3.38 7.46
CA LEU A 197 11.39 4.06 6.21
C LEU A 197 12.03 3.12 5.18
N ILE A 198 11.36 2.98 4.05
CA ILE A 198 11.75 2.16 2.91
C ILE A 198 12.26 3.11 1.83
N PRO A 199 13.58 3.19 1.61
CA PRO A 199 14.13 4.01 0.54
C PRO A 199 13.84 3.37 -0.82
N ARG A 200 13.40 4.19 -1.77
CA ARG A 200 13.21 3.80 -3.17
C ARG A 200 13.99 4.76 -4.06
N THR A 201 14.75 4.22 -5.00
CA THR A 201 15.50 5.03 -5.96
C THR A 201 14.62 5.43 -7.14
N HIS A 202 15.06 6.42 -7.93
CA HIS A 202 14.38 6.75 -9.17
C HIS A 202 14.31 5.55 -10.11
N ALA A 203 15.43 4.84 -10.31
CA ALA A 203 15.52 3.72 -11.24
C ALA A 203 14.66 2.53 -10.84
N ASP A 204 14.69 2.11 -9.55
CA ASP A 204 13.92 0.97 -9.08
C ASP A 204 12.42 1.24 -9.13
N TYR A 205 12.02 2.46 -8.76
CA TYR A 205 10.61 2.82 -8.72
C TYR A 205 10.06 3.11 -10.13
N ALA A 206 10.84 3.72 -11.01
CA ALA A 206 10.48 3.88 -12.43
C ALA A 206 10.30 2.53 -13.13
N TYR A 207 11.14 1.54 -12.80
CA TYR A 207 10.98 0.16 -13.27
C TYR A 207 9.65 -0.43 -12.79
N GLN A 208 9.35 -0.33 -11.49
CA GLN A 208 8.09 -0.79 -10.93
C GLN A 208 6.87 -0.15 -11.62
N LEU A 209 6.87 1.17 -11.81
CA LEU A 209 5.80 1.90 -12.50
C LEU A 209 5.58 1.39 -13.92
N ARG A 210 6.67 1.26 -14.69
CA ARG A 210 6.64 0.82 -16.08
C ARG A 210 6.07 -0.59 -16.22
N GLU A 211 6.60 -1.53 -15.45
CA GLU A 211 6.17 -2.92 -15.54
C GLU A 211 4.77 -3.14 -14.99
N SER A 212 4.37 -2.42 -13.92
CA SER A 212 3.01 -2.48 -13.41
C SER A 212 2.00 -1.94 -14.42
N ALA A 213 2.28 -0.79 -15.06
CA ALA A 213 1.40 -0.25 -16.10
C ALA A 213 1.28 -1.22 -17.29
N ARG A 214 2.40 -1.77 -17.76
CA ARG A 214 2.43 -2.76 -18.85
C ARG A 214 1.62 -4.00 -18.52
N LEU A 215 1.79 -4.57 -17.31
CA LEU A 215 1.10 -5.79 -16.87
C LEU A 215 -0.41 -5.58 -16.70
N CYS A 216 -0.82 -4.40 -16.22
CA CYS A 216 -2.23 -4.03 -16.06
C CYS A 216 -2.84 -3.49 -17.35
N ALA A 217 -2.08 -3.48 -18.46
CA ALA A 217 -2.48 -2.91 -19.75
C ALA A 217 -3.01 -1.47 -19.62
N VAL A 218 -2.29 -0.63 -18.85
CA VAL A 218 -2.62 0.79 -18.66
C VAL A 218 -1.85 1.64 -19.65
N GLY A 219 -2.57 2.45 -20.41
CA GLY A 219 -2.07 3.36 -21.45
C GLY A 219 -2.65 4.77 -21.33
N GLU A 220 -2.53 5.54 -22.44
CA GLU A 220 -2.95 6.95 -22.52
C GLU A 220 -4.47 7.15 -22.43
N ASP A 221 -5.25 6.15 -22.83
CA ASP A 221 -6.72 6.20 -22.78
C ASP A 221 -7.29 5.74 -21.43
N ASP A 222 -6.44 5.27 -20.50
CA ASP A 222 -6.91 4.75 -19.24
C ASP A 222 -7.06 5.85 -18.18
N VAL A 223 -8.08 5.65 -17.34
CA VAL A 223 -8.39 6.51 -16.21
C VAL A 223 -8.31 5.69 -14.92
N TYR A 224 -7.34 6.01 -14.07
CA TYR A 224 -7.15 5.35 -12.79
C TYR A 224 -7.82 6.15 -11.66
N LEU A 225 -8.70 5.52 -10.89
CA LEU A 225 -9.28 6.09 -9.67
C LEU A 225 -8.46 5.67 -8.45
N ALA A 226 -7.81 6.63 -7.80
CA ALA A 226 -7.21 6.45 -6.48
C ALA A 226 -8.29 6.54 -5.40
N ALA A 227 -9.01 5.46 -5.15
CA ALA A 227 -9.98 5.34 -4.06
C ALA A 227 -9.27 5.22 -2.70
N LEU A 228 -8.10 4.59 -2.67
CA LEU A 228 -7.25 4.47 -1.48
C LEU A 228 -6.31 5.68 -1.35
N PRO A 229 -5.73 5.93 -0.14
CA PRO A 229 -4.72 6.98 0.03
C PRO A 229 -3.55 6.83 -0.94
N ALA A 230 -3.34 7.85 -1.78
CA ALA A 230 -2.30 7.83 -2.82
C ALA A 230 -0.86 7.87 -2.26
N GLN A 231 -0.68 8.06 -0.94
CA GLN A 231 0.59 7.91 -0.24
C GLN A 231 1.02 6.45 -0.05
N HIS A 232 0.07 5.52 -0.16
CA HIS A 232 0.35 4.10 -0.04
C HIS A 232 0.86 3.53 -1.37
N ASN A 233 1.91 2.71 -1.35
CA ASN A 233 2.54 2.16 -2.55
C ASN A 233 1.53 1.53 -3.54
N PHE A 234 0.46 0.89 -3.04
CA PHE A 234 -0.54 0.25 -3.86
C PHE A 234 -1.29 1.25 -4.76
N ALA A 235 -1.82 2.34 -4.18
CA ALA A 235 -2.51 3.38 -4.93
C ALA A 235 -1.54 4.34 -5.65
N LEU A 236 -0.28 4.42 -5.20
CA LEU A 236 0.73 5.28 -5.81
C LEU A 236 1.34 4.68 -7.07
N ALA A 237 1.66 3.35 -7.05
CA ALA A 237 2.62 2.76 -7.99
C ALA A 237 2.35 1.31 -8.44
N CYS A 238 1.08 0.80 -8.36
CA CYS A 238 0.76 -0.59 -8.74
C CYS A 238 -0.43 -0.75 -9.73
N PRO A 239 -0.50 -0.15 -10.92
CA PRO A 239 0.32 0.95 -11.43
C PRO A 239 0.08 2.27 -10.70
N GLY A 240 -1.11 2.46 -10.13
CA GLY A 240 -1.49 3.60 -9.32
C GLY A 240 -1.41 4.94 -10.06
N VAL A 241 -1.42 6.02 -9.29
CA VAL A 241 -1.40 7.39 -9.82
C VAL A 241 -0.15 7.61 -10.69
N LEU A 242 1.05 7.29 -10.17
CA LEU A 242 2.29 7.59 -10.89
C LEU A 242 2.48 6.71 -12.13
N GLY A 243 2.09 5.43 -12.08
CA GLY A 243 2.18 4.54 -13.24
C GLY A 243 1.24 4.96 -14.36
N THR A 244 0.03 5.40 -14.01
CA THR A 244 -0.96 5.91 -14.98
C THR A 244 -0.50 7.23 -15.62
N LEU A 245 -0.05 8.19 -14.80
CA LEU A 245 0.50 9.45 -15.32
C LEU A 245 1.71 9.22 -16.25
N ARG A 246 2.60 8.29 -15.88
CA ARG A 246 3.75 7.91 -16.69
C ARG A 246 3.33 7.28 -18.02
N ALA A 247 2.24 6.52 -18.04
CA ALA A 247 1.69 5.92 -19.26
C ALA A 247 0.90 6.93 -20.13
N GLY A 248 0.75 8.18 -19.68
CA GLY A 248 0.02 9.24 -20.38
C GLY A 248 -1.48 9.26 -20.06
N GLY A 249 -1.96 8.40 -19.18
CA GLY A 249 -3.36 8.33 -18.76
C GLY A 249 -3.74 9.38 -17.71
N THR A 250 -4.99 9.32 -17.27
CA THR A 250 -5.59 10.25 -16.30
C THR A 250 -5.68 9.60 -14.92
N ALA A 251 -5.28 10.31 -13.86
CA ALA A 251 -5.49 9.92 -12.48
C ALA A 251 -6.62 10.75 -11.85
N VAL A 252 -7.60 10.09 -11.24
CA VAL A 252 -8.71 10.69 -10.49
C VAL A 252 -8.46 10.43 -9.00
N LEU A 253 -8.43 11.47 -8.18
CA LEU A 253 -8.20 11.34 -6.74
C LEU A 253 -9.55 11.43 -6.00
N ALA A 254 -9.96 10.33 -5.37
CA ALA A 254 -11.16 10.33 -4.54
C ALA A 254 -10.84 10.79 -3.10
N PRO A 255 -11.66 11.66 -2.50
CA PRO A 255 -11.48 12.09 -1.12
C PRO A 255 -11.79 10.97 -0.10
N ALA A 256 -12.56 9.95 -0.48
CA ALA A 256 -12.91 8.80 0.34
C ALA A 256 -13.13 7.55 -0.52
N PRO A 257 -12.90 6.34 0.03
CA PRO A 257 -13.04 5.09 -0.73
C PRO A 257 -14.46 4.53 -0.78
N THR A 258 -15.44 5.27 -0.31
CA THR A 258 -16.84 4.82 -0.22
C THR A 258 -17.52 4.86 -1.59
N ALA A 259 -18.50 3.98 -1.81
CA ALA A 259 -19.20 3.84 -3.09
C ALA A 259 -19.94 5.13 -3.49
N ASP A 260 -20.57 5.81 -2.53
CA ASP A 260 -21.26 7.10 -2.77
C ASP A 260 -20.34 8.21 -3.27
N VAL A 261 -19.04 8.14 -2.97
CA VAL A 261 -18.03 9.05 -3.50
C VAL A 261 -17.46 8.54 -4.83
N CYS A 262 -17.15 7.25 -4.91
CA CYS A 262 -16.40 6.68 -6.02
C CYS A 262 -17.26 6.39 -7.26
N PHE A 263 -18.51 5.93 -7.10
CA PHE A 263 -19.36 5.57 -8.25
C PHE A 263 -19.70 6.76 -9.15
N PRO A 264 -20.08 7.94 -8.60
CA PRO A 264 -20.21 9.15 -9.43
C PRO A 264 -18.92 9.58 -10.15
N LEU A 265 -17.74 9.29 -9.55
CA LEU A 265 -16.45 9.57 -10.18
C LEU A 265 -16.16 8.60 -11.32
N ILE A 266 -16.51 7.30 -11.14
CA ILE A 266 -16.36 6.29 -12.19
C ILE A 266 -17.16 6.68 -13.42
N GLU A 267 -18.44 6.97 -13.26
CA GLU A 267 -19.32 7.39 -14.36
C GLU A 267 -18.83 8.67 -15.05
N ARG A 268 -18.59 9.73 -14.26
CA ARG A 268 -18.26 11.06 -14.79
C ARG A 268 -16.92 11.11 -15.51
N ALA A 269 -15.92 10.39 -14.99
CA ALA A 269 -14.57 10.42 -15.54
C ALA A 269 -14.27 9.24 -16.46
N GLY A 270 -15.18 8.28 -16.61
CA GLY A 270 -14.95 7.07 -17.40
C GLY A 270 -13.82 6.22 -16.82
N VAL A 271 -13.80 6.01 -15.51
CA VAL A 271 -12.72 5.27 -14.83
C VAL A 271 -12.62 3.84 -15.38
N THR A 272 -11.41 3.47 -15.79
CA THR A 272 -11.12 2.13 -16.34
C THR A 272 -10.44 1.20 -15.34
N VAL A 273 -9.71 1.75 -14.37
CA VAL A 273 -8.94 0.99 -13.38
C VAL A 273 -9.09 1.60 -11.99
N THR A 274 -9.29 0.78 -10.98
CA THR A 274 -9.23 1.22 -9.57
C THR A 274 -8.68 0.12 -8.66
N SER A 275 -8.32 0.50 -7.44
CA SER A 275 -7.75 -0.42 -6.44
C SER A 275 -8.50 -0.33 -5.12
N LEU A 276 -8.82 -1.49 -4.53
CA LEU A 276 -9.46 -1.61 -3.23
C LEU A 276 -8.68 -2.56 -2.31
N VAL A 277 -8.96 -2.46 -1.02
CA VAL A 277 -8.60 -3.48 -0.03
C VAL A 277 -9.80 -4.39 0.25
N PRO A 278 -9.60 -5.67 0.65
CA PRO A 278 -10.68 -6.64 0.83
C PRO A 278 -11.88 -6.16 1.66
N PRO A 279 -11.72 -5.39 2.77
CA PRO A 279 -12.88 -4.91 3.54
C PRO A 279 -13.81 -3.95 2.80
N LEU A 280 -13.35 -3.29 1.75
CA LEU A 280 -14.17 -2.37 0.94
C LEU A 280 -14.96 -3.09 -0.15
N VAL A 281 -14.50 -4.27 -0.59
CA VAL A 281 -15.12 -4.98 -1.72
C VAL A 281 -16.58 -5.36 -1.44
N PRO A 282 -16.95 -5.99 -0.31
CA PRO A 282 -18.35 -6.27 -0.02
C PRO A 282 -19.22 -5.01 0.03
N LEU A 283 -18.70 -3.89 0.55
CA LEU A 283 -19.44 -2.63 0.60
C LEU A 283 -19.72 -2.06 -0.79
N TRP A 284 -18.78 -2.22 -1.71
CA TRP A 284 -18.98 -1.80 -3.11
C TRP A 284 -19.94 -2.75 -3.84
N LEU A 285 -19.87 -4.06 -3.57
CA LEU A 285 -20.80 -5.05 -4.14
C LEU A 285 -22.23 -4.77 -3.70
N ASP A 286 -22.46 -4.54 -2.41
CA ASP A 286 -23.77 -4.20 -1.87
C ASP A 286 -24.30 -2.88 -2.48
N ALA A 287 -23.45 -1.86 -2.61
CA ALA A 287 -23.83 -0.59 -3.21
C ALA A 287 -24.13 -0.71 -4.72
N ALA A 288 -23.46 -1.61 -5.43
CA ALA A 288 -23.67 -1.83 -6.87
C ALA A 288 -25.06 -2.41 -7.20
N GLU A 289 -25.70 -3.08 -6.24
CA GLU A 289 -27.07 -3.61 -6.44
C GLU A 289 -28.13 -2.50 -6.52
N TRP A 290 -27.84 -1.32 -5.97
CA TRP A 290 -28.80 -0.23 -5.82
C TRP A 290 -28.38 1.06 -6.53
N THR A 291 -27.19 1.09 -7.11
CA THR A 291 -26.68 2.30 -7.77
C THR A 291 -27.39 2.55 -9.10
N GLU A 292 -27.63 3.84 -9.38
CA GLU A 292 -28.05 4.31 -10.71
C GLU A 292 -26.86 4.75 -11.58
N HIS A 293 -25.64 4.76 -11.02
CA HIS A 293 -24.44 5.16 -11.74
C HIS A 293 -23.95 4.07 -12.69
N ASP A 294 -23.49 4.49 -13.88
CA ASP A 294 -22.91 3.61 -14.87
C ASP A 294 -21.46 3.25 -14.50
N LEU A 295 -21.22 2.00 -14.17
CA LEU A 295 -19.91 1.45 -13.85
C LEU A 295 -19.26 0.69 -15.02
N SER A 296 -19.88 0.69 -16.20
CA SER A 296 -19.47 -0.13 -17.36
C SER A 296 -18.10 0.23 -17.94
N SER A 297 -17.58 1.42 -17.65
CA SER A 297 -16.21 1.83 -18.02
C SER A 297 -15.13 1.07 -17.26
N LEU A 298 -15.45 0.49 -16.08
CA LEU A 298 -14.48 -0.18 -15.23
C LEU A 298 -14.00 -1.47 -15.86
N ARG A 299 -12.75 -1.49 -16.30
CA ARG A 299 -12.10 -2.62 -16.98
C ARG A 299 -11.36 -3.54 -16.00
N VAL A 300 -10.71 -2.97 -14.98
CA VAL A 300 -9.93 -3.69 -13.97
C VAL A 300 -10.24 -3.19 -12.57
N LEU A 301 -10.63 -4.10 -11.70
CA LEU A 301 -10.65 -3.87 -10.25
C LEU A 301 -9.48 -4.62 -9.62
N GLN A 302 -8.50 -3.89 -9.11
CA GLN A 302 -7.41 -4.47 -8.33
C GLN A 302 -7.83 -4.64 -6.88
N VAL A 303 -7.53 -5.79 -6.29
CA VAL A 303 -7.72 -6.02 -4.85
C VAL A 303 -6.43 -6.52 -4.23
N GLY A 304 -5.96 -5.82 -3.21
CA GLY A 304 -4.67 -6.13 -2.58
C GLY A 304 -4.58 -5.70 -1.12
N GLY A 305 -3.41 -5.94 -0.54
CA GLY A 305 -3.14 -5.60 0.86
C GLY A 305 -3.50 -6.69 1.86
N ALA A 306 -4.44 -7.58 1.52
CA ALA A 306 -4.73 -8.84 2.18
C ALA A 306 -5.35 -9.79 1.14
N ARG A 307 -5.49 -11.06 1.47
CA ARG A 307 -6.16 -12.03 0.61
C ARG A 307 -7.67 -11.75 0.57
N LEU A 308 -8.25 -11.73 -0.63
CA LEU A 308 -9.69 -11.66 -0.82
C LEU A 308 -10.30 -13.05 -0.66
N ASP A 309 -11.45 -13.12 0.01
CA ASP A 309 -12.24 -14.34 0.12
C ASP A 309 -12.71 -14.82 -1.26
N PRO A 310 -12.60 -16.14 -1.58
CA PRO A 310 -12.93 -16.67 -2.89
C PRO A 310 -14.39 -16.46 -3.31
N GLU A 311 -15.35 -16.47 -2.38
CA GLU A 311 -16.75 -16.23 -2.71
C GLU A 311 -16.98 -14.77 -3.12
N THR A 312 -16.42 -13.84 -2.36
CA THR A 312 -16.40 -12.41 -2.71
C THR A 312 -15.69 -12.16 -4.03
N ALA A 313 -14.56 -12.85 -4.27
CA ALA A 313 -13.81 -12.72 -5.53
C ALA A 313 -14.65 -13.08 -6.77
N ARG A 314 -15.47 -14.14 -6.70
CA ARG A 314 -16.37 -14.54 -7.80
C ARG A 314 -17.47 -13.52 -8.08
N GLN A 315 -17.86 -12.74 -7.08
CA GLN A 315 -18.93 -11.75 -7.22
C GLN A 315 -18.44 -10.46 -7.90
N VAL A 316 -17.17 -10.12 -7.77
CA VAL A 316 -16.60 -8.86 -8.28
C VAL A 316 -16.92 -8.65 -9.75
N THR A 317 -16.51 -9.58 -10.62
CA THR A 317 -16.72 -9.47 -12.08
C THR A 317 -18.19 -9.42 -12.47
N LYS A 318 -19.05 -10.11 -11.72
CA LYS A 318 -20.49 -10.16 -12.01
C LYS A 318 -21.21 -8.87 -11.65
N SER A 319 -20.82 -8.22 -10.55
CA SER A 319 -21.57 -7.09 -9.98
C SER A 319 -20.96 -5.73 -10.31
N LEU A 320 -19.63 -5.63 -10.45
CA LEU A 320 -18.93 -4.37 -10.71
C LEU A 320 -18.44 -4.26 -12.16
N GLY A 321 -18.52 -5.34 -12.94
CA GLY A 321 -17.92 -5.41 -14.27
C GLY A 321 -16.39 -5.51 -14.21
N GLY A 322 -15.78 -5.60 -15.40
CA GLY A 322 -14.33 -5.68 -15.52
C GLY A 322 -13.71 -6.98 -14.97
N THR A 323 -12.39 -7.05 -14.99
CA THR A 323 -11.63 -8.19 -14.50
C THR A 323 -11.12 -7.91 -13.09
N LEU A 324 -11.37 -8.84 -12.16
CA LEU A 324 -10.68 -8.84 -10.87
C LEU A 324 -9.20 -9.16 -11.09
N GLN A 325 -8.31 -8.30 -10.57
CA GLN A 325 -6.88 -8.56 -10.50
C GLN A 325 -6.44 -8.60 -9.05
N GLN A 326 -6.10 -9.77 -8.52
CA GLN A 326 -5.54 -9.85 -7.19
C GLN A 326 -4.08 -9.40 -7.18
N VAL A 327 -3.71 -8.58 -6.20
CA VAL A 327 -2.37 -8.00 -6.05
C VAL A 327 -1.82 -8.35 -4.68
N TYR A 328 -0.75 -9.13 -4.66
CA TYR A 328 0.01 -9.41 -3.45
C TYR A 328 1.38 -8.77 -3.56
N GLY A 329 1.66 -7.84 -2.70
CA GLY A 329 2.94 -7.14 -2.70
C GLY A 329 3.21 -6.39 -1.42
N MET A 330 4.38 -5.80 -1.36
CA MET A 330 4.87 -5.05 -0.22
C MET A 330 5.65 -3.82 -0.67
N ALA A 331 5.67 -2.79 0.15
CA ALA A 331 6.42 -1.56 -0.15
C ALA A 331 7.93 -1.81 -0.23
N GLU A 332 8.39 -2.86 0.41
CA GLU A 332 9.76 -3.36 0.40
C GLU A 332 10.21 -3.91 -0.96
N GLY A 333 9.28 -4.21 -1.86
CA GLY A 333 9.64 -4.65 -3.22
C GLY A 333 8.62 -5.56 -3.86
N LEU A 334 8.78 -6.85 -3.86
CA LEU A 334 8.00 -7.83 -4.63
C LEU A 334 6.53 -7.45 -4.82
N LEU A 335 6.09 -7.48 -6.06
CA LEU A 335 4.68 -7.36 -6.47
C LEU A 335 4.29 -8.60 -7.27
N ASN A 336 3.20 -9.23 -6.89
CA ASN A 336 2.59 -10.33 -7.63
C ASN A 336 1.20 -9.90 -8.07
N TYR A 337 0.84 -10.30 -9.28
CA TYR A 337 -0.47 -10.02 -9.87
C TYR A 337 -1.03 -11.29 -10.49
N THR A 338 -2.32 -11.53 -10.36
CA THR A 338 -3.01 -12.38 -11.34
C THR A 338 -2.99 -11.66 -12.69
N ARG A 339 -2.85 -12.40 -13.78
CA ARG A 339 -2.89 -11.82 -15.14
C ARG A 339 -4.34 -11.58 -15.55
N LEU A 340 -4.55 -10.62 -16.43
CA LEU A 340 -5.90 -10.25 -16.89
C LEU A 340 -6.57 -11.37 -17.70
N ASP A 341 -5.77 -12.26 -18.27
CA ASP A 341 -6.18 -13.42 -19.06
C ASP A 341 -6.04 -14.76 -18.31
N ASP A 342 -5.72 -14.74 -17.01
CA ASP A 342 -5.70 -15.95 -16.20
C ASP A 342 -7.11 -16.55 -16.08
N PRO A 343 -7.24 -17.89 -16.00
CA PRO A 343 -8.52 -18.55 -15.72
C PRO A 343 -9.12 -18.08 -14.38
N GLU A 344 -10.46 -18.08 -14.30
CA GLU A 344 -11.19 -17.65 -13.09
C GLU A 344 -10.70 -18.37 -11.82
N ASP A 345 -10.40 -19.67 -11.91
CA ASP A 345 -9.89 -20.44 -10.77
C ASP A 345 -8.54 -19.90 -10.24
N VAL A 346 -7.64 -19.47 -11.13
CA VAL A 346 -6.36 -18.83 -10.75
C VAL A 346 -6.63 -17.48 -10.11
N ILE A 347 -7.48 -16.65 -10.73
CA ILE A 347 -7.82 -15.31 -10.22
C ILE A 347 -8.46 -15.40 -8.82
N VAL A 348 -9.37 -16.37 -8.62
CA VAL A 348 -10.12 -16.51 -7.36
C VAL A 348 -9.25 -17.06 -6.23
N HIS A 349 -8.37 -18.01 -6.53
CA HIS A 349 -7.69 -18.80 -5.50
C HIS A 349 -6.22 -18.45 -5.29
N THR A 350 -5.62 -17.58 -6.12
CA THR A 350 -4.22 -17.17 -5.99
C THR A 350 -4.07 -15.65 -5.93
N GLN A 351 -2.91 -15.19 -5.54
CA GLN A 351 -2.51 -13.79 -5.61
C GLN A 351 -1.49 -13.57 -6.75
N GLY A 352 -1.54 -14.45 -7.75
CA GLY A 352 -0.75 -14.37 -8.97
C GLY A 352 0.74 -14.65 -8.78
N ARG A 353 1.53 -14.16 -9.72
CA ARG A 353 2.97 -14.43 -9.84
C ARG A 353 3.75 -13.12 -9.99
N PRO A 354 5.08 -13.14 -9.80
CA PRO A 354 5.93 -11.95 -9.80
C PRO A 354 5.72 -11.03 -11.01
N LEU A 355 5.84 -9.73 -10.76
CA LEU A 355 5.79 -8.68 -11.77
C LEU A 355 6.96 -8.79 -12.74
N SER A 356 8.16 -8.95 -12.20
CA SER A 356 9.40 -8.96 -12.96
C SER A 356 9.90 -10.38 -13.20
N PRO A 357 10.41 -10.67 -14.41
CA PRO A 357 11.12 -11.93 -14.66
C PRO A 357 12.46 -12.00 -13.90
N ALA A 358 12.97 -10.86 -13.39
CA ALA A 358 14.16 -10.78 -12.58
C ALA A 358 13.90 -10.88 -11.07
N ASP A 359 12.65 -11.07 -10.66
CA ASP A 359 12.34 -11.34 -9.27
C ASP A 359 12.78 -12.76 -8.91
N GLU A 360 13.76 -12.84 -8.03
CA GLU A 360 14.20 -14.09 -7.42
C GLU A 360 13.37 -14.34 -6.17
N VAL A 361 12.53 -15.36 -6.23
CA VAL A 361 11.62 -15.69 -5.12
C VAL A 361 11.87 -17.11 -4.65
N ARG A 362 12.11 -17.24 -3.33
CA ARG A 362 12.23 -18.52 -2.64
C ARG A 362 11.11 -18.67 -1.62
N VAL A 363 10.61 -19.89 -1.48
CA VAL A 363 9.71 -20.29 -0.39
C VAL A 363 10.49 -21.25 0.47
N VAL A 364 10.76 -20.90 1.72
CA VAL A 364 11.67 -21.68 2.57
C VAL A 364 10.95 -22.26 3.79
N ARG A 365 11.29 -23.48 4.17
CA ARG A 365 10.86 -24.12 5.40
C ARG A 365 11.54 -23.48 6.62
N GLU A 366 11.15 -23.89 7.81
CA GLU A 366 11.75 -23.39 9.06
C GLU A 366 13.24 -23.73 9.19
N ASP A 367 13.68 -24.83 8.60
CA ASP A 367 15.08 -25.24 8.57
C ASP A 367 15.93 -24.52 7.51
N GLY A 368 15.31 -23.62 6.74
CA GLY A 368 15.96 -22.84 5.68
C GLY A 368 16.04 -23.55 4.34
N SER A 369 15.60 -24.81 4.23
CA SER A 369 15.52 -25.51 2.95
C SER A 369 14.37 -25.00 2.09
N ASP A 370 14.49 -25.11 0.75
CA ASP A 370 13.41 -24.71 -0.16
C ASP A 370 12.20 -25.65 -0.02
N ALA A 371 11.00 -25.06 0.00
CA ALA A 371 9.75 -25.79 0.04
C ALA A 371 9.37 -26.29 -1.37
N GLU A 372 8.79 -27.50 -1.43
CA GLU A 372 8.25 -28.05 -2.66
C GLU A 372 6.96 -27.30 -3.07
N PRO A 373 6.58 -27.34 -4.37
CA PRO A 373 5.29 -26.81 -4.81
C PRO A 373 4.13 -27.37 -3.98
N GLY A 374 3.27 -26.47 -3.47
CA GLY A 374 2.14 -26.81 -2.60
C GLY A 374 2.46 -26.84 -1.11
N GLU A 375 3.73 -26.85 -0.71
CA GLU A 375 4.11 -26.72 0.68
C GLU A 375 4.09 -25.25 1.16
N THR A 376 3.82 -25.04 2.43
CA THR A 376 3.85 -23.71 3.07
C THR A 376 5.26 -23.39 3.55
N GLY A 377 5.76 -22.20 3.23
CA GLY A 377 7.02 -21.68 3.72
C GLY A 377 7.06 -20.16 3.78
N GLU A 378 8.14 -19.62 4.38
CA GLU A 378 8.39 -18.18 4.38
C GLU A 378 8.81 -17.72 2.97
N LEU A 379 8.22 -16.62 2.52
CA LEU A 379 8.59 -16.01 1.25
C LEU A 379 9.82 -15.12 1.44
N LEU A 380 10.86 -15.42 0.67
CA LEU A 380 12.07 -14.61 0.51
C LEU A 380 12.11 -14.03 -0.91
N THR A 381 12.54 -12.78 -1.04
CA THR A 381 12.59 -12.13 -2.36
C THR A 381 13.81 -11.25 -2.54
N ARG A 382 14.29 -11.18 -3.77
CA ARG A 382 15.32 -10.26 -4.28
C ARG A 382 14.98 -9.91 -5.71
N GLY A 383 15.12 -8.65 -6.10
CA GLY A 383 14.78 -8.23 -7.47
C GLY A 383 15.14 -6.78 -7.72
N PRO A 384 14.97 -6.27 -8.95
CA PRO A 384 15.43 -4.94 -9.35
C PRO A 384 14.68 -3.78 -8.66
N TYR A 385 13.63 -4.05 -7.94
CA TYR A 385 12.86 -3.08 -7.16
C TYR A 385 12.62 -3.53 -5.71
N THR A 386 13.36 -4.53 -5.23
CA THR A 386 13.36 -4.95 -3.81
C THR A 386 14.40 -4.14 -3.05
N LEU A 387 14.03 -3.51 -1.92
CA LEU A 387 14.95 -2.72 -1.10
C LEU A 387 16.17 -3.54 -0.65
N ARG A 388 17.28 -2.86 -0.34
CA ARG A 388 18.50 -3.49 0.21
C ARG A 388 18.60 -3.35 1.73
N GLY A 389 17.79 -2.48 2.32
CA GLY A 389 17.72 -2.25 3.75
C GLY A 389 16.78 -1.10 4.08
N TYR A 390 16.21 -1.15 5.27
CA TYR A 390 15.48 -0.01 5.85
C TYR A 390 16.46 1.10 6.20
N TYR A 391 16.00 2.33 6.04
CA TYR A 391 16.77 3.52 6.36
C TYR A 391 17.11 3.56 7.86
N ARG A 392 18.39 3.74 8.17
CA ARG A 392 18.95 3.86 9.55
C ARG A 392 18.46 2.77 10.52
N ALA A 393 18.31 1.54 10.04
CA ALA A 393 17.83 0.43 10.85
C ALA A 393 18.76 -0.79 10.82
N PRO A 394 20.04 -0.67 11.24
CA PRO A 394 21.05 -1.73 11.08
C PRO A 394 20.67 -3.03 11.78
N GLU A 395 20.15 -2.98 13.02
CA GLU A 395 19.73 -4.16 13.76
C GLU A 395 18.59 -4.91 13.06
N ARG A 396 17.65 -4.16 12.50
CA ARG A 396 16.54 -4.72 11.73
C ARG A 396 17.02 -5.32 10.43
N ASN A 397 17.92 -4.64 9.74
CA ASN A 397 18.50 -5.10 8.49
C ASN A 397 19.26 -6.42 8.68
N ALA A 398 20.01 -6.57 9.77
CA ALA A 398 20.72 -7.80 10.09
C ALA A 398 19.80 -9.04 10.26
N THR A 399 18.52 -8.86 10.61
CA THR A 399 17.56 -9.96 10.79
C THR A 399 16.61 -10.16 9.61
N ARG A 400 16.45 -9.14 8.76
CA ARG A 400 15.48 -9.16 7.66
C ARG A 400 16.08 -9.47 6.29
N PHE A 401 17.39 -9.55 6.21
CA PHE A 401 18.08 -9.92 4.96
C PHE A 401 18.96 -11.14 5.21
N THR A 402 18.97 -12.04 4.25
CA THR A 402 19.89 -13.17 4.22
C THR A 402 21.28 -12.72 3.77
N GLU A 403 22.32 -13.54 3.97
CA GLU A 403 23.68 -13.23 3.55
C GLU A 403 23.79 -13.00 2.04
N ASP A 404 23.00 -13.73 1.23
CA ASP A 404 22.91 -13.59 -0.23
C ASP A 404 21.96 -12.47 -0.68
N GLY A 405 21.40 -11.71 0.27
CA GLY A 405 20.68 -10.47 0.06
C GLY A 405 19.19 -10.61 -0.27
N HIS A 406 18.57 -11.75 -0.01
CA HIS A 406 17.10 -11.86 -0.06
C HIS A 406 16.47 -11.17 1.15
N TYR A 407 15.39 -10.44 0.87
CA TYR A 407 14.53 -9.89 1.91
C TYR A 407 13.58 -10.97 2.45
N ARG A 408 13.53 -11.12 3.77
CA ARG A 408 12.62 -12.01 4.49
C ARG A 408 11.30 -11.29 4.76
N SER A 409 10.25 -11.62 4.01
CA SER A 409 8.96 -10.93 4.13
C SER A 409 8.27 -11.18 5.46
N GLY A 410 8.46 -12.38 6.02
CA GLY A 410 7.69 -12.90 7.15
C GLY A 410 6.28 -13.34 6.75
N ASP A 411 5.96 -13.34 5.47
CA ASP A 411 4.71 -13.89 4.96
C ASP A 411 4.88 -15.39 4.69
N LEU A 412 3.85 -16.16 5.04
CA LEU A 412 3.75 -17.59 4.72
C LEU A 412 2.95 -17.73 3.44
N VAL A 413 3.54 -18.43 2.48
CA VAL A 413 2.94 -18.65 1.16
C VAL A 413 3.04 -20.11 0.73
N ARG A 414 2.20 -20.49 -0.24
CA ARG A 414 2.36 -21.70 -1.05
C ARG A 414 2.58 -21.29 -2.49
N ARG A 415 3.48 -21.97 -3.17
CA ARG A 415 3.68 -21.80 -4.61
C ARG A 415 2.97 -22.93 -5.32
N THR A 416 2.08 -22.60 -6.28
CA THR A 416 1.42 -23.60 -7.13
C THR A 416 2.42 -24.22 -8.12
N ALA A 417 2.05 -25.33 -8.74
CA ALA A 417 2.87 -25.93 -9.80
C ALA A 417 3.05 -25.01 -11.02
N GLN A 418 2.13 -24.07 -11.23
CA GLN A 418 2.16 -23.07 -12.30
C GLN A 418 2.99 -21.82 -11.93
N GLY A 419 3.43 -21.71 -10.67
CA GLY A 419 4.26 -20.62 -10.18
C GLY A 419 3.49 -19.48 -9.53
N ASP A 420 2.17 -19.56 -9.42
CA ASP A 420 1.37 -18.57 -8.71
C ASP A 420 1.48 -18.75 -7.19
N PHE A 421 1.33 -17.67 -6.44
CA PHE A 421 1.38 -17.71 -4.99
C PHE A 421 -0.01 -17.66 -4.35
N GLN A 422 -0.14 -18.43 -3.27
CA GLN A 422 -1.26 -18.36 -2.34
C GLN A 422 -0.72 -17.86 -0.99
N VAL A 423 -1.17 -16.69 -0.55
CA VAL A 423 -0.85 -16.19 0.78
C VAL A 423 -1.62 -17.00 1.81
N VAL A 424 -0.90 -17.60 2.75
CA VAL A 424 -1.47 -18.44 3.81
C VAL A 424 -1.58 -17.67 5.12
N GLY A 425 -0.69 -16.68 5.35
CA GLY A 425 -0.68 -15.88 6.56
C GLY A 425 0.68 -15.20 6.79
N ARG A 426 0.94 -14.87 8.05
CA ARG A 426 2.24 -14.32 8.49
C ARG A 426 2.83 -15.14 9.60
N ILE A 427 4.15 -15.21 9.66
CA ILE A 427 4.88 -15.90 10.74
C ILE A 427 4.43 -15.37 12.11
N ASN A 428 4.25 -14.06 12.26
CA ASN A 428 3.83 -13.41 13.50
C ASN A 428 2.31 -13.49 13.77
N ASP A 429 1.52 -14.01 12.82
CA ASP A 429 0.06 -14.18 12.94
C ASP A 429 -0.32 -15.66 13.10
N VAL A 430 0.65 -16.53 13.33
CA VAL A 430 0.44 -17.92 13.72
C VAL A 430 0.29 -17.99 15.23
N VAL A 431 -0.79 -18.60 15.71
CA VAL A 431 -1.01 -18.86 17.14
C VAL A 431 -0.35 -20.19 17.52
N ASN A 432 0.54 -20.16 18.52
CA ASN A 432 1.23 -21.37 19.03
C ASN A 432 0.41 -22.00 20.16
N ARG A 433 -0.58 -22.80 19.79
CA ARG A 433 -1.53 -23.41 20.71
C ARG A 433 -1.08 -24.81 21.15
N GLY A 434 -0.50 -24.92 22.33
CA GLY A 434 -0.07 -26.21 22.88
C GLY A 434 0.95 -26.97 22.01
N GLY A 435 1.82 -26.24 21.31
CA GLY A 435 2.80 -26.81 20.37
C GLY A 435 2.29 -26.92 18.93
N GLU A 436 0.98 -26.77 18.70
CA GLU A 436 0.39 -26.74 17.36
C GLU A 436 0.38 -25.31 16.80
N LYS A 437 0.70 -25.16 15.51
CA LYS A 437 0.68 -23.88 14.80
C LYS A 437 -0.65 -23.68 14.12
N VAL A 438 -1.40 -22.66 14.55
CA VAL A 438 -2.71 -22.28 13.99
C VAL A 438 -2.54 -21.07 13.10
N PRO A 439 -2.61 -21.21 11.77
CA PRO A 439 -2.64 -20.07 10.85
C PRO A 439 -3.95 -19.29 11.05
N THR A 440 -3.88 -18.08 11.55
CA THR A 440 -5.08 -17.32 11.90
C THR A 440 -5.95 -17.03 10.67
N GLN A 441 -5.34 -16.77 9.53
CA GLN A 441 -6.06 -16.47 8.30
C GLN A 441 -6.90 -17.65 7.81
N GLU A 442 -6.41 -18.88 7.91
CA GLU A 442 -7.17 -20.09 7.56
C GLU A 442 -8.45 -20.21 8.42
N VAL A 443 -8.32 -19.91 9.72
CA VAL A 443 -9.47 -19.93 10.64
C VAL A 443 -10.46 -18.82 10.32
N GLU A 444 -9.97 -17.62 9.97
CA GLU A 444 -10.81 -16.49 9.53
C GLU A 444 -11.62 -16.84 8.29
N GLU A 445 -11.04 -17.50 7.30
CA GLU A 445 -11.72 -17.97 6.09
C GLU A 445 -12.83 -18.98 6.41
N HIS A 446 -12.56 -19.90 7.31
CA HIS A 446 -13.59 -20.85 7.76
C HIS A 446 -14.73 -20.17 8.51
N LEU A 447 -14.43 -19.14 9.32
CA LEU A 447 -15.45 -18.35 10.03
C LEU A 447 -16.35 -17.60 9.03
N LEU A 448 -15.76 -16.89 8.06
CA LEU A 448 -16.51 -16.14 7.04
C LEU A 448 -17.40 -17.06 6.19
N ALA A 449 -16.95 -18.27 5.90
CA ALA A 449 -17.66 -19.21 5.05
C ALA A 449 -18.76 -20.02 5.79
N ALA A 450 -18.72 -20.12 7.11
CA ALA A 450 -19.60 -21.04 7.87
C ALA A 450 -20.42 -20.38 8.96
N VAL A 451 -20.12 -19.17 9.33
CA VAL A 451 -20.78 -18.43 10.41
C VAL A 451 -21.42 -17.16 9.83
N PRO A 452 -22.63 -16.73 10.29
CA PRO A 452 -23.30 -15.55 9.75
C PRO A 452 -22.64 -14.25 10.28
N VAL A 453 -21.42 -13.98 9.80
CA VAL A 453 -20.61 -12.80 10.11
C VAL A 453 -20.24 -12.03 8.84
N VAL A 454 -20.02 -10.73 8.96
CA VAL A 454 -19.56 -9.87 7.86
C VAL A 454 -18.06 -9.64 7.91
N ALA A 455 -17.43 -9.84 9.08
CA ALA A 455 -16.00 -9.75 9.25
C ALA A 455 -15.52 -10.67 10.37
N ALA A 456 -14.32 -11.21 10.23
CA ALA A 456 -13.67 -12.05 11.24
C ALA A 456 -12.18 -11.72 11.31
N ALA A 457 -11.63 -11.77 12.53
CA ALA A 457 -10.20 -11.73 12.80
C ALA A 457 -9.87 -12.74 13.90
N VAL A 458 -8.77 -13.44 13.75
CA VAL A 458 -8.30 -14.42 14.73
C VAL A 458 -6.96 -13.98 15.29
N ILE A 459 -6.83 -14.01 16.62
CA ILE A 459 -5.60 -13.63 17.34
C ILE A 459 -5.23 -14.69 18.37
N GLY A 460 -3.94 -14.76 18.68
CA GLY A 460 -3.45 -15.47 19.86
C GLY A 460 -3.57 -14.59 21.10
N LEU A 461 -4.08 -15.16 22.19
CA LEU A 461 -4.06 -14.56 23.52
C LEU A 461 -3.25 -15.47 24.45
N PRO A 462 -2.50 -14.92 25.42
CA PRO A 462 -1.74 -15.70 26.37
C PRO A 462 -2.61 -16.73 27.10
N ASP A 463 -2.10 -17.94 27.28
CA ASP A 463 -2.75 -19.00 28.04
C ASP A 463 -1.70 -19.75 28.89
N PRO A 464 -1.91 -19.92 30.20
CA PRO A 464 -0.93 -20.49 31.09
C PRO A 464 -0.65 -21.99 30.84
N HIS A 465 -1.51 -22.72 30.14
CA HIS A 465 -1.37 -24.14 29.86
C HIS A 465 -0.99 -24.46 28.43
N MET A 466 -1.47 -23.63 27.49
CA MET A 466 -1.30 -23.83 26.04
C MET A 466 -0.25 -22.90 25.43
N GLY A 467 0.36 -22.00 26.24
CA GLY A 467 1.18 -20.89 25.74
C GLY A 467 0.33 -19.79 25.12
N GLU A 468 -0.42 -20.12 24.08
CA GLU A 468 -1.44 -19.25 23.50
C GLU A 468 -2.76 -20.02 23.29
N ARG A 469 -3.87 -19.29 23.35
CA ARG A 469 -5.20 -19.77 22.94
C ARG A 469 -5.72 -18.95 21.77
N THR A 470 -6.54 -19.57 20.94
CA THR A 470 -7.11 -18.95 19.75
C THR A 470 -8.37 -18.17 20.11
N CYS A 471 -8.41 -16.87 19.81
CA CYS A 471 -9.55 -15.98 20.01
C CYS A 471 -10.07 -15.52 18.65
N ALA A 472 -11.34 -15.83 18.34
CA ALA A 472 -12.05 -15.30 17.20
C ALA A 472 -12.75 -13.99 17.57
N CYS A 473 -12.48 -12.92 16.83
CA CYS A 473 -13.17 -11.62 16.93
C CYS A 473 -14.05 -11.48 15.69
N VAL A 474 -15.35 -11.33 15.85
CA VAL A 474 -16.28 -11.35 14.72
C VAL A 474 -17.26 -10.17 14.77
N VAL A 475 -17.67 -9.72 13.57
CA VAL A 475 -18.76 -8.76 13.40
C VAL A 475 -19.95 -9.54 12.85
N PRO A 476 -21.07 -9.65 13.58
CA PRO A 476 -22.21 -10.43 13.14
C PRO A 476 -22.92 -9.76 11.95
N ARG A 477 -23.49 -10.56 11.06
CA ARG A 477 -24.35 -10.06 9.96
C ARG A 477 -25.64 -9.46 10.49
N ASP A 478 -26.21 -10.06 11.53
CA ASP A 478 -27.35 -9.54 12.27
C ASP A 478 -26.92 -9.21 13.70
N PRO A 479 -26.80 -7.92 14.07
CA PRO A 479 -26.41 -7.52 15.42
C PRO A 479 -27.37 -8.01 16.52
N ALA A 480 -28.65 -8.28 16.17
CA ALA A 480 -29.66 -8.78 17.13
C ALA A 480 -29.51 -10.29 17.39
N ARG A 481 -28.75 -11.00 16.53
CA ARG A 481 -28.53 -12.46 16.63
C ARG A 481 -27.05 -12.82 16.44
N PRO A 482 -26.17 -12.34 17.33
CA PRO A 482 -24.76 -12.67 17.22
C PRO A 482 -24.53 -14.17 17.42
N PRO A 483 -23.55 -14.78 16.73
CA PRO A 483 -23.17 -16.17 16.94
C PRO A 483 -22.61 -16.37 18.34
N THR A 484 -22.82 -17.55 18.91
CA THR A 484 -22.18 -17.97 20.16
C THR A 484 -20.88 -18.74 19.85
N LEU A 485 -19.99 -18.89 20.85
CA LEU A 485 -18.80 -19.72 20.70
C LEU A 485 -19.16 -21.15 20.30
N ARG A 486 -20.26 -21.70 20.82
CA ARG A 486 -20.73 -23.03 20.50
C ARG A 486 -21.13 -23.16 19.03
N ASP A 487 -21.81 -22.13 18.48
CA ASP A 487 -22.20 -22.09 17.07
C ASP A 487 -20.96 -22.07 16.18
N VAL A 488 -19.99 -21.22 16.49
CA VAL A 488 -18.71 -21.11 15.79
C VAL A 488 -17.98 -22.46 15.80
N GLN A 489 -17.85 -23.08 16.97
CA GLN A 489 -17.17 -24.36 17.11
C GLN A 489 -17.88 -25.48 16.34
N ALA A 490 -19.21 -25.52 16.39
CA ALA A 490 -20.00 -26.50 15.66
C ALA A 490 -19.85 -26.32 14.14
N ALA A 491 -19.92 -25.07 13.66
CA ALA A 491 -19.76 -24.75 12.24
C ALA A 491 -18.38 -25.16 11.70
N LEU A 492 -17.31 -24.85 12.41
CA LEU A 492 -15.95 -25.21 11.99
C LEU A 492 -15.72 -26.73 12.01
N ARG A 493 -16.20 -27.41 13.06
CA ARG A 493 -16.14 -28.88 13.10
C ARG A 493 -16.93 -29.53 11.97
N GLY A 494 -18.12 -29.00 11.66
CA GLY A 494 -18.92 -29.44 10.53
C GLY A 494 -18.24 -29.31 9.17
N ARG A 495 -17.27 -28.43 9.05
CA ARG A 495 -16.40 -28.27 7.86
C ARG A 495 -15.14 -29.16 7.89
N GLY A 496 -14.98 -29.99 8.90
CA GLY A 496 -13.80 -30.86 9.02
C GLY A 496 -12.53 -30.13 9.48
N VAL A 497 -12.65 -28.93 10.04
CA VAL A 497 -11.50 -28.19 10.57
C VAL A 497 -10.90 -28.93 11.77
N ALA A 498 -9.56 -29.08 11.78
CA ALA A 498 -8.84 -29.75 12.83
C ALA A 498 -9.12 -29.14 14.22
N ALA A 499 -9.26 -29.97 15.25
CA ALA A 499 -9.70 -29.54 16.57
C ALA A 499 -8.81 -28.46 17.19
N TYR A 500 -7.51 -28.46 16.93
CA TYR A 500 -6.57 -27.47 17.44
C TYR A 500 -6.73 -26.09 16.80
N LYS A 501 -7.37 -25.99 15.62
CA LYS A 501 -7.67 -24.75 14.91
C LYS A 501 -9.00 -24.12 15.33
N VAL A 502 -9.85 -24.86 16.03
CA VAL A 502 -11.15 -24.35 16.47
C VAL A 502 -10.94 -23.34 17.60
N PRO A 503 -11.53 -22.13 17.51
CA PRO A 503 -11.32 -21.08 18.51
C PRO A 503 -11.73 -21.48 19.93
N ASP A 504 -10.92 -21.06 20.89
CA ASP A 504 -11.17 -21.26 22.34
C ASP A 504 -12.03 -20.14 22.93
N ARG A 505 -11.97 -18.96 22.33
CA ARG A 505 -12.71 -17.77 22.76
C ARG A 505 -13.36 -17.08 21.56
N LEU A 506 -14.54 -16.51 21.79
CA LEU A 506 -15.24 -15.65 20.83
C LEU A 506 -15.47 -14.28 21.44
N VAL A 507 -15.22 -13.24 20.66
CA VAL A 507 -15.55 -11.85 20.98
C VAL A 507 -16.39 -11.30 19.83
N VAL A 508 -17.56 -10.81 20.16
CA VAL A 508 -18.45 -10.15 19.21
C VAL A 508 -18.21 -8.65 19.29
N LEU A 509 -17.97 -8.02 18.14
CA LEU A 509 -17.67 -6.61 18.02
C LEU A 509 -18.66 -5.94 17.05
N GLU A 510 -18.90 -4.64 17.23
CA GLU A 510 -19.65 -3.84 16.25
C GLU A 510 -18.83 -3.61 14.97
N ARG A 511 -17.51 -3.50 15.13
CA ARG A 511 -16.54 -3.34 14.03
C ARG A 511 -15.16 -3.83 14.45
N LEU A 512 -14.39 -4.32 13.48
CA LEU A 512 -12.96 -4.59 13.69
C LEU A 512 -12.16 -3.28 13.62
N PRO A 513 -11.12 -3.10 14.46
CA PRO A 513 -10.20 -1.99 14.31
C PRO A 513 -9.40 -2.17 13.02
N LEU A 514 -9.22 -1.06 12.29
CA LEU A 514 -8.47 -1.04 11.03
C LEU A 514 -7.23 -0.17 11.16
N THR A 515 -6.18 -0.55 10.45
CA THR A 515 -4.99 0.28 10.24
C THR A 515 -5.31 1.46 9.32
N GLY A 516 -4.43 2.46 9.25
CA GLY A 516 -4.57 3.61 8.36
C GLY A 516 -4.70 3.28 6.86
N VAL A 517 -4.39 2.04 6.47
CA VAL A 517 -4.54 1.51 5.09
C VAL A 517 -5.74 0.57 4.94
N GLY A 518 -6.65 0.52 5.91
CA GLY A 518 -7.87 -0.29 5.86
C GLY A 518 -7.71 -1.78 6.14
N LYS A 519 -6.55 -2.24 6.63
CA LYS A 519 -6.34 -3.63 7.07
C LYS A 519 -6.77 -3.80 8.52
N VAL A 520 -7.22 -5.01 8.89
CA VAL A 520 -7.53 -5.33 10.29
C VAL A 520 -6.29 -5.15 11.17
N ASP A 521 -6.43 -4.36 12.24
CA ASP A 521 -5.39 -4.13 13.23
C ASP A 521 -5.47 -5.17 14.36
N LYS A 522 -4.84 -6.33 14.14
CA LYS A 522 -4.77 -7.42 15.13
C LYS A 522 -4.02 -7.02 16.39
N ARG A 523 -3.13 -6.02 16.33
CA ARG A 523 -2.42 -5.49 17.50
C ARG A 523 -3.37 -4.72 18.41
N ALA A 524 -4.18 -3.84 17.82
CA ALA A 524 -5.22 -3.12 18.55
C ALA A 524 -6.22 -4.10 19.18
N LEU A 525 -6.61 -5.17 18.45
CA LEU A 525 -7.47 -6.24 19.02
C LEU A 525 -6.81 -6.93 20.22
N ARG A 526 -5.53 -7.32 20.13
CA ARG A 526 -4.81 -7.93 21.25
C ARG A 526 -4.78 -6.97 22.44
N ALA A 527 -4.38 -5.72 22.25
CA ALA A 527 -4.30 -4.73 23.33
C ALA A 527 -5.65 -4.49 24.03
N GLN A 528 -6.78 -4.56 23.31
CA GLN A 528 -8.13 -4.43 23.88
C GLN A 528 -8.57 -5.65 24.67
N LEU A 529 -8.03 -6.83 24.38
CA LEU A 529 -8.51 -8.11 24.95
C LEU A 529 -7.56 -8.72 25.98
N ASP A 530 -6.31 -8.22 26.07
CA ASP A 530 -5.33 -8.56 27.11
C ASP A 530 -5.48 -7.68 28.35
N ALA A 531 -6.31 -6.60 28.28
CA ALA A 531 -6.66 -5.75 29.40
C ALA A 531 -7.87 -6.32 30.15
#